data_93b0cc0423950cb246e42ca48df692bd
#
_entry.id   93b0cc0423950cb246e42ca48df692bd
#
_cell.length_a   1.000
_cell.length_b   1.000
_cell.length_c   1.000
_cell.angle_alpha   90.00
_cell.angle_beta   90.00
_cell.angle_gamma   90.00
#
_symmetry.space_group_name_H-M   'P 1'
#
loop_
_entity.id
_entity.type
_entity.pdbx_description
1 polymer ?
#
loop_
_entity_poly.entity_id
_entity_poly.type
_entity_poly.pdbx_seq_one_letter_code
_entity_poly.pdbx_strand_id
1 'polypeptide(L)'
;MAETVLEVDSVDTALAIFGNCDENIRLLEQAFGVTAICRGTEVKLTGGEEDVERARRALDAMLMLRAGGTPLEEQTVRYCISLAGSGDEARVKDLTGDFIAITAKGRPVRPKTLGQKAYIGAIVKNAVTFGVGPAGTGKTYLAVAMAVKAFKAREVSRIILTRP
;
A
#
# COMPACT_ATOMS: atom_id res chain seq x y z
N MET A 1 2.46 27.95 12.34
CA MET A 1 2.39 27.28 11.03
C MET A 1 3.77 26.74 10.74
N ALA A 2 3.89 25.47 10.50
CA ALA A 2 5.13 24.80 10.09
C ALA A 2 5.13 24.62 8.57
N GLU A 3 6.33 24.56 8.03
CA GLU A 3 6.57 24.32 6.61
C GLU A 3 7.66 23.27 6.47
N THR A 4 7.44 22.28 5.59
CA THR A 4 8.44 21.26 5.26
C THR A 4 8.48 21.09 3.74
N VAL A 5 9.68 20.95 3.20
CA VAL A 5 9.91 20.66 1.78
C VAL A 5 10.51 19.26 1.66
N LEU A 6 9.91 18.43 0.82
CA LEU A 6 10.44 17.13 0.42
C LEU A 6 10.90 17.21 -1.03
N GLU A 7 12.07 16.68 -1.31
CA GLU A 7 12.56 16.52 -2.67
C GLU A 7 12.31 15.08 -3.13
N VAL A 8 11.73 14.92 -4.32
CA VAL A 8 11.47 13.62 -4.94
C VAL A 8 12.40 13.38 -6.13
N ASP A 9 12.71 12.13 -6.40
CA ASP A 9 13.74 11.73 -7.37
C ASP A 9 13.45 12.18 -8.82
N SER A 10 12.19 12.39 -9.17
CA SER A 10 11.78 12.78 -10.53
C SER A 10 10.39 13.40 -10.58
N VAL A 11 10.12 14.14 -11.66
CA VAL A 11 8.79 14.70 -11.93
C VAL A 11 7.74 13.57 -12.07
N ASP A 12 8.11 12.42 -12.65
CA ASP A 12 7.22 11.25 -12.76
C ASP A 12 6.83 10.70 -11.38
N THR A 13 7.75 10.74 -10.43
CA THR A 13 7.48 10.36 -9.04
C THR A 13 6.55 11.37 -8.38
N ALA A 14 6.77 12.67 -8.59
CA ALA A 14 5.88 13.73 -8.10
C ALA A 14 4.46 13.56 -8.64
N LEU A 15 4.31 13.37 -9.95
CA LEU A 15 3.01 13.13 -10.59
C LEU A 15 2.32 11.87 -10.05
N ALA A 16 3.05 10.79 -9.81
CA ALA A 16 2.49 9.57 -9.25
C ALA A 16 1.99 9.76 -7.79
N ILE A 17 2.70 10.57 -6.99
CA ILE A 17 2.30 10.90 -5.62
C ILE A 17 1.03 11.76 -5.63
N PHE A 18 0.96 12.76 -6.50
CA PHE A 18 -0.20 13.64 -6.61
C PHE A 18 -1.42 12.89 -7.15
N GLY A 19 -1.21 11.91 -8.03
CA GLY A 19 -2.28 11.16 -8.69
C GLY A 19 -2.96 11.93 -9.81
N ASN A 20 -3.96 11.32 -10.43
CA ASN A 20 -4.72 11.97 -11.49
C ASN A 20 -5.52 13.15 -10.91
N CYS A 21 -5.36 14.33 -11.48
CA CYS A 21 -6.04 15.55 -11.00
C CYS A 21 -5.86 15.78 -9.49
N ASP A 22 -4.68 15.49 -8.95
CA ASP A 22 -4.30 15.67 -7.53
C ASP A 22 -5.14 14.86 -6.54
N GLU A 23 -5.77 13.76 -7.00
CA GLU A 23 -6.67 12.94 -6.18
C GLU A 23 -6.00 12.39 -4.92
N ASN A 24 -4.75 11.94 -5.02
CA ASN A 24 -4.00 11.37 -3.91
C ASN A 24 -3.61 12.43 -2.88
N ILE A 25 -3.16 13.59 -3.36
CA ILE A 25 -2.72 14.64 -2.46
C ILE A 25 -3.90 15.28 -1.72
N ARG A 26 -5.07 15.40 -2.37
CA ARG A 26 -6.29 15.87 -1.71
C ARG A 26 -6.72 14.97 -0.55
N LEU A 27 -6.53 13.65 -0.68
CA LEU A 27 -6.78 12.72 0.44
C LEU A 27 -5.87 13.00 1.63
N LEU A 28 -4.60 13.30 1.37
CA LEU A 28 -3.61 13.63 2.39
C LEU A 28 -3.92 14.99 3.04
N GLU A 29 -4.23 16.01 2.24
CA GLU A 29 -4.63 17.34 2.73
C GLU A 29 -5.86 17.27 3.63
N GLN A 30 -6.90 16.52 3.21
CA GLN A 30 -8.11 16.33 3.99
C GLN A 30 -7.88 15.56 5.30
N ALA A 31 -6.98 14.55 5.27
CA ALA A 31 -6.72 13.71 6.42
C ALA A 31 -5.94 14.43 7.54
N PHE A 32 -5.02 15.31 7.17
CA PHE A 32 -4.12 15.99 8.11
C PHE A 32 -4.35 17.50 8.23
N GLY A 33 -5.25 18.09 7.42
CA GLY A 33 -5.50 19.54 7.48
C GLY A 33 -4.30 20.37 7.01
N VAL A 34 -3.49 19.85 6.08
CA VAL A 34 -2.33 20.52 5.51
C VAL A 34 -2.61 20.97 4.09
N THR A 35 -1.77 21.86 3.56
CA THR A 35 -1.74 22.23 2.14
C THR A 35 -0.46 21.72 1.52
N ALA A 36 -0.56 21.06 0.36
CA ALA A 36 0.57 20.51 -0.37
C ALA A 36 0.69 21.13 -1.76
N ILE A 37 1.86 21.64 -2.08
CA ILE A 37 2.15 22.29 -3.38
C ILE A 37 3.36 21.59 -3.98
N CYS A 38 3.25 21.20 -5.26
CA CYS A 38 4.37 20.65 -6.02
C CYS A 38 4.93 21.67 -7.00
N ARG A 39 6.26 21.80 -7.04
CA ARG A 39 6.99 22.59 -8.04
C ARG A 39 8.17 21.77 -8.57
N GLY A 40 7.97 21.16 -9.74
CA GLY A 40 8.98 20.24 -10.30
C GLY A 40 9.13 18.99 -9.44
N THR A 41 10.27 18.84 -8.76
CA THR A 41 10.58 17.73 -7.84
C THR A 41 10.42 18.12 -6.37
N GLU A 42 10.04 19.34 -6.06
CA GLU A 42 9.84 19.79 -4.68
C GLU A 42 8.37 19.70 -4.30
N VAL A 43 8.08 19.00 -3.20
CA VAL A 43 6.77 18.96 -2.57
C VAL A 43 6.83 19.71 -1.26
N LYS A 44 6.13 20.83 -1.20
CA LYS A 44 6.04 21.70 -0.04
C LYS A 44 4.76 21.42 0.73
N LEU A 45 4.88 21.12 2.03
CA LEU A 45 3.77 20.94 2.96
C LEU A 45 3.71 22.16 3.90
N THR A 46 2.49 22.65 4.16
CA THR A 46 2.24 23.78 5.07
C THR A 46 1.03 23.47 5.96
N GLY A 47 1.14 23.71 7.28
CA GLY A 47 0.05 23.41 8.22
C GLY A 47 0.45 23.55 9.69
N GLY A 48 -0.24 22.84 10.57
CA GLY A 48 0.16 22.62 11.96
C GLY A 48 1.44 21.78 12.03
N GLU A 49 2.27 21.97 13.05
CA GLU A 49 3.58 21.26 13.17
C GLU A 49 3.40 19.73 13.19
N GLU A 50 2.50 19.21 14.03
CA GLU A 50 2.20 17.77 14.10
C GLU A 50 1.58 17.24 12.80
N ASP A 51 0.70 18.03 12.19
CA ASP A 51 -0.02 17.63 10.98
C ASP A 51 0.91 17.57 9.77
N VAL A 52 1.82 18.53 9.65
CA VAL A 52 2.88 18.53 8.62
C VAL A 52 3.81 17.33 8.80
N GLU A 53 4.19 16.99 10.04
CA GLU A 53 5.04 15.83 10.30
C GLU A 53 4.32 14.50 9.97
N ARG A 54 3.02 14.38 10.29
CA ARG A 54 2.21 13.20 9.90
C ARG A 54 2.06 13.10 8.38
N ALA A 55 1.79 14.22 7.72
CA ALA A 55 1.69 14.28 6.26
C ALA A 55 3.02 13.91 5.59
N ARG A 56 4.15 14.40 6.12
CA ARG A 56 5.49 14.03 5.66
C ARG A 56 5.72 12.52 5.74
N ARG A 57 5.42 11.91 6.89
CA ARG A 57 5.56 10.46 7.07
C ARG A 57 4.68 9.65 6.12
N ALA A 58 3.47 10.11 5.83
CA ALA A 58 2.61 9.48 4.83
C ALA A 58 3.21 9.58 3.42
N LEU A 59 3.77 10.72 3.04
CA LEU A 59 4.47 10.89 1.77
C LEU A 59 5.71 10.01 1.67
N ASP A 60 6.52 9.91 2.72
CA ASP A 60 7.68 9.02 2.78
C ASP A 60 7.27 7.55 2.57
N ALA A 61 6.15 7.12 3.19
CA ALA A 61 5.59 5.79 2.99
C ALA A 61 5.13 5.56 1.53
N MET A 62 4.49 6.56 0.90
CA MET A 62 4.09 6.49 -0.50
C MET A 62 5.31 6.40 -1.43
N LEU A 63 6.36 7.17 -1.17
CA LEU A 63 7.63 7.12 -1.90
C LEU A 63 8.29 5.74 -1.81
N MET A 64 8.35 5.15 -0.61
CA MET A 64 8.89 3.80 -0.41
C MET A 64 8.13 2.74 -1.20
N LEU A 65 6.80 2.78 -1.19
CA LEU A 65 5.96 1.85 -1.95
C LEU A 65 6.15 2.04 -3.46
N ARG A 66 6.23 3.28 -3.92
CA ARG A 66 6.48 3.60 -5.34
C ARG A 66 7.83 3.07 -5.80
N ALA A 67 8.90 3.29 -5.02
CA ALA A 67 10.24 2.77 -5.30
C ALA A 67 10.25 1.24 -5.35
N GLY A 68 9.43 0.56 -4.53
CA GLY A 68 9.19 -0.88 -4.57
C GLY A 68 8.32 -1.36 -5.73
N GLY A 69 7.91 -0.47 -6.65
CA GLY A 69 7.08 -0.80 -7.82
C GLY A 69 5.60 -1.02 -7.49
N THR A 70 5.13 -0.58 -6.32
CA THR A 70 3.72 -0.64 -5.95
C THR A 70 2.99 0.59 -6.53
N PRO A 71 1.89 0.42 -7.30
CA PRO A 71 1.11 1.54 -7.77
C PRO A 71 0.42 2.25 -6.61
N LEU A 72 0.41 3.59 -6.66
CA LEU A 72 -0.28 4.44 -5.67
C LEU A 72 -1.75 4.60 -6.04
N GLU A 73 -2.53 3.52 -5.88
CA GLU A 73 -3.99 3.57 -5.99
C GLU A 73 -4.59 4.19 -4.71
N GLU A 74 -5.80 4.72 -4.77
CA GLU A 74 -6.50 5.35 -3.65
C GLU A 74 -6.42 4.51 -2.35
N GLN A 75 -6.65 3.19 -2.43
CA GLN A 75 -6.57 2.30 -1.28
C GLN A 75 -5.17 2.27 -0.66
N THR A 76 -4.12 2.30 -1.49
CA THR A 76 -2.72 2.34 -1.03
C THR A 76 -2.42 3.66 -0.33
N VAL A 77 -2.88 4.77 -0.89
CA VAL A 77 -2.71 6.12 -0.31
C VAL A 77 -3.42 6.24 1.04
N ARG A 78 -4.70 5.83 1.12
CA ARG A 78 -5.45 5.81 2.38
C ARG A 78 -4.77 4.95 3.44
N TYR A 79 -4.15 3.85 3.03
CA TYR A 79 -3.39 3.00 3.94
C TYR A 79 -2.12 3.69 4.45
N CYS A 80 -1.34 4.37 3.60
CA CYS A 80 -0.18 5.17 4.03
C CYS A 80 -0.59 6.27 5.02
N ILE A 81 -1.70 6.96 4.75
CA ILE A 81 -2.27 7.97 5.65
C ILE A 81 -2.61 7.35 7.02
N SER A 82 -3.25 6.18 7.05
CA SER A 82 -3.60 5.51 8.31
C SER A 82 -2.39 5.07 9.11
N LEU A 83 -1.33 4.60 8.45
CA LEU A 83 -0.08 4.21 9.10
C LEU A 83 0.67 5.41 9.69
N ALA A 84 0.72 6.52 8.97
CA ALA A 84 1.33 7.75 9.48
C ALA A 84 0.59 8.31 10.70
N GLY A 85 -0.73 8.13 10.76
CA GLY A 85 -1.55 8.47 11.92
C GLY A 85 -1.27 7.60 13.15
N SER A 86 -0.90 6.32 12.96
CA SER A 86 -0.59 5.37 14.04
C SER A 86 0.90 5.29 14.41
N GLY A 87 1.80 5.91 13.64
CA GLY A 87 3.25 5.84 13.86
C GLY A 87 3.90 4.53 13.36
N ASP A 88 3.20 3.75 12.53
CA ASP A 88 3.65 2.46 12.00
C ASP A 88 4.27 2.56 10.58
N GLU A 89 4.53 3.75 10.08
CA GLU A 89 5.01 3.97 8.71
C GLU A 89 6.33 3.27 8.37
N ALA A 90 7.21 3.07 9.35
CA ALA A 90 8.46 2.33 9.16
C ALA A 90 8.24 0.89 8.68
N ARG A 91 7.07 0.30 8.99
CA ARG A 91 6.68 -1.06 8.59
C ARG A 91 6.22 -1.16 7.14
N VAL A 92 6.06 -0.03 6.44
CA VAL A 92 5.76 -0.01 5.00
C VAL A 92 6.84 -0.74 4.19
N LYS A 93 8.10 -0.70 4.64
CA LYS A 93 9.21 -1.47 4.04
C LYS A 93 8.90 -2.96 3.96
N ASP A 94 8.12 -3.48 4.90
CA ASP A 94 7.72 -4.88 4.90
C ASP A 94 6.75 -5.23 3.76
N LEU A 95 6.11 -4.25 3.13
CA LEU A 95 5.22 -4.46 1.99
C LEU A 95 5.97 -4.46 0.65
N THR A 96 7.18 -3.90 0.63
CA THR A 96 8.05 -3.94 -0.54
C THR A 96 8.73 -5.30 -0.59
N GLY A 97 8.28 -6.20 -1.45
CA GLY A 97 8.83 -7.54 -1.50
C GLY A 97 8.22 -8.39 -2.62
N ASP A 98 8.45 -9.69 -2.54
CA ASP A 98 8.07 -10.65 -3.54
C ASP A 98 6.55 -10.67 -3.81
N PHE A 99 6.20 -10.82 -5.08
CA PHE A 99 4.82 -11.05 -5.48
C PHE A 99 4.41 -12.50 -5.15
N ILE A 100 3.13 -12.69 -4.88
CA ILE A 100 2.55 -14.01 -4.57
C ILE A 100 2.36 -14.82 -5.85
N ALA A 101 1.76 -14.19 -6.86
CA ALA A 101 1.40 -14.78 -8.13
C ALA A 101 1.32 -13.69 -9.22
N ILE A 102 1.27 -14.09 -10.48
CA ILE A 102 1.01 -13.21 -11.61
C ILE A 102 -0.37 -13.56 -12.16
N THR A 103 -1.24 -12.55 -12.34
CA THR A 103 -2.56 -12.72 -12.95
C THR A 103 -2.44 -13.09 -14.42
N ALA A 104 -3.54 -13.56 -15.04
CA ALA A 104 -3.61 -13.83 -16.49
C ALA A 104 -3.28 -12.60 -17.35
N LYS A 105 -3.48 -11.38 -16.82
CA LYS A 105 -3.14 -10.11 -17.48
C LYS A 105 -1.70 -9.64 -17.21
N GLY A 106 -0.83 -10.51 -16.67
CA GLY A 106 0.56 -10.17 -16.37
C GLY A 106 0.78 -9.28 -15.14
N ARG A 107 -0.26 -8.98 -14.35
CA ARG A 107 -0.15 -8.10 -13.17
C ARG A 107 0.29 -8.91 -11.95
N PRO A 108 1.32 -8.45 -11.20
CA PRO A 108 1.74 -9.11 -9.98
C PRO A 108 0.70 -8.92 -8.87
N VAL A 109 0.42 -10.00 -8.13
CA VAL A 109 -0.39 -9.98 -6.92
C VAL A 109 0.53 -9.82 -5.73
N ARG A 110 0.35 -8.73 -4.96
CA ARG A 110 1.15 -8.40 -3.77
C ARG A 110 0.24 -8.06 -2.59
N PRO A 111 0.70 -8.26 -1.34
CA PRO A 111 -0.02 -7.71 -0.18
C PRO A 111 0.02 -6.18 -0.24
N LYS A 112 -1.12 -5.53 -0.04
CA LYS A 112 -1.26 -4.07 0.00
C LYS A 112 -1.25 -3.52 1.43
N THR A 113 -1.37 -4.40 2.44
CA THR A 113 -1.38 -4.04 3.87
C THR A 113 -0.59 -5.05 4.70
N LEU A 114 -0.16 -4.63 5.88
CA LEU A 114 0.53 -5.51 6.84
C LEU A 114 -0.36 -6.69 7.27
N GLY A 115 -1.67 -6.46 7.45
CA GLY A 115 -2.62 -7.54 7.76
C GLY A 115 -2.72 -8.57 6.63
N GLN A 116 -2.71 -8.13 5.38
CA GLN A 116 -2.64 -9.04 4.23
C GLN A 116 -1.34 -9.82 4.19
N LYS A 117 -0.20 -9.18 4.49
CA LYS A 117 1.09 -9.88 4.58
C LYS A 117 1.11 -10.91 5.69
N ALA A 118 0.60 -10.57 6.87
CA ALA A 118 0.46 -11.50 7.99
C ALA A 118 -0.44 -12.70 7.63
N TYR A 119 -1.56 -12.46 6.93
CA TYR A 119 -2.46 -13.49 6.46
C TYR A 119 -1.78 -14.45 5.47
N ILE A 120 -1.04 -13.94 4.51
CA ILE A 120 -0.24 -14.73 3.57
C ILE A 120 0.80 -15.58 4.32
N GLY A 121 1.50 -14.98 5.28
CA GLY A 121 2.46 -15.68 6.13
C GLY A 121 1.81 -16.81 6.96
N ALA A 122 0.58 -16.60 7.44
CA ALA A 122 -0.18 -17.62 8.14
C ALA A 122 -0.56 -18.78 7.23
N ILE A 123 -1.01 -18.51 5.99
CA ILE A 123 -1.33 -19.56 5.00
C ILE A 123 -0.10 -20.43 4.69
N VAL A 124 1.07 -19.83 4.56
CA VAL A 124 2.33 -20.56 4.27
C VAL A 124 2.74 -21.47 5.43
N LYS A 125 2.54 -21.02 6.67
CA LYS A 125 3.06 -21.70 7.87
C LYS A 125 2.12 -22.75 8.45
N ASN A 126 0.82 -22.71 8.13
CA ASN A 126 -0.19 -23.53 8.78
C ASN A 126 -1.00 -24.36 7.77
N ALA A 127 -1.36 -25.57 8.16
CA ALA A 127 -2.22 -26.45 7.36
C ALA A 127 -3.65 -25.91 7.24
N VAL A 128 -4.15 -25.21 8.27
CA VAL A 128 -5.48 -24.58 8.29
C VAL A 128 -5.33 -23.13 8.73
N THR A 129 -5.95 -22.21 8.00
CA THR A 129 -5.90 -20.77 8.30
C THR A 129 -7.30 -20.17 8.20
N PHE A 130 -7.71 -19.43 9.23
CA PHE A 130 -8.96 -18.69 9.26
C PHE A 130 -8.71 -17.20 8.96
N GLY A 131 -9.34 -16.68 7.91
CA GLY A 131 -9.29 -15.27 7.56
C GLY A 131 -10.55 -14.56 8.04
N VAL A 132 -10.48 -13.79 9.13
CA VAL A 132 -11.59 -13.01 9.70
C VAL A 132 -11.36 -11.52 9.46
N GLY A 133 -12.40 -10.80 9.10
CA GLY A 133 -12.33 -9.35 8.88
C GLY A 133 -13.45 -8.83 7.96
N PRO A 134 -13.56 -7.49 7.78
CA PRO A 134 -14.59 -6.85 6.99
C PRO A 134 -14.63 -7.30 5.53
N ALA A 135 -15.76 -7.10 4.86
CA ALA A 135 -15.87 -7.32 3.42
C ALA A 135 -14.89 -6.41 2.64
N GLY A 136 -14.47 -6.84 1.45
CA GLY A 136 -13.60 -6.03 0.59
C GLY A 136 -12.11 -6.01 0.97
N THR A 137 -11.69 -6.61 2.08
CA THR A 137 -10.28 -6.60 2.54
C THR A 137 -9.35 -7.58 1.79
N GLY A 138 -9.84 -8.26 0.75
CA GLY A 138 -9.03 -9.13 -0.11
C GLY A 138 -8.78 -10.54 0.42
N LYS A 139 -9.44 -11.00 1.50
CA LYS A 139 -9.22 -12.33 2.11
C LYS A 139 -9.33 -13.47 1.10
N THR A 140 -10.46 -13.61 0.43
CA THR A 140 -10.70 -14.66 -0.57
C THR A 140 -9.76 -14.52 -1.76
N TYR A 141 -9.52 -13.29 -2.23
CA TYR A 141 -8.61 -13.03 -3.34
C TYR A 141 -7.19 -13.52 -3.05
N LEU A 142 -6.66 -13.22 -1.87
CA LEU A 142 -5.32 -13.66 -1.45
C LEU A 142 -5.27 -15.17 -1.20
N ALA A 143 -6.30 -15.76 -0.61
CA ALA A 143 -6.38 -17.22 -0.44
C ALA A 143 -6.33 -17.95 -1.79
N VAL A 144 -7.10 -17.48 -2.78
CA VAL A 144 -7.09 -18.05 -4.15
C VAL A 144 -5.72 -17.84 -4.81
N ALA A 145 -5.10 -16.66 -4.65
CA ALA A 145 -3.77 -16.40 -5.20
C ALA A 145 -2.71 -17.36 -4.61
N MET A 146 -2.78 -17.63 -3.30
CA MET A 146 -1.90 -18.59 -2.63
C MET A 146 -2.17 -20.02 -3.10
N ALA A 147 -3.44 -20.41 -3.24
CA ALA A 147 -3.81 -21.73 -3.77
C ALA A 147 -3.29 -21.94 -5.20
N VAL A 148 -3.41 -20.90 -6.07
CA VAL A 148 -2.87 -20.94 -7.43
C VAL A 148 -1.34 -21.04 -7.42
N LYS A 149 -0.67 -20.33 -6.50
CA LYS A 149 0.79 -20.43 -6.33
C LYS A 149 1.20 -21.86 -6.00
N ALA A 150 0.58 -22.48 -5.00
CA ALA A 150 0.85 -23.85 -4.57
C ALA A 150 0.54 -24.86 -5.69
N PHE A 151 -0.55 -24.66 -6.45
CA PHE A 151 -0.89 -25.50 -7.58
C PHE A 151 0.14 -25.41 -8.72
N LYS A 152 0.58 -24.19 -9.08
CA LYS A 152 1.64 -23.97 -10.09
C LYS A 152 2.98 -24.58 -9.65
N ALA A 153 3.30 -24.51 -8.36
CA ALA A 153 4.49 -25.12 -7.77
C ALA A 153 4.38 -26.67 -7.65
N ARG A 154 3.22 -27.24 -7.99
CA ARG A 154 2.91 -28.68 -7.85
C ARG A 154 2.96 -29.18 -6.40
N GLU A 155 2.80 -28.30 -5.43
CA GLU A 155 2.67 -28.64 -4.02
C GLU A 155 1.33 -29.30 -3.71
N VAL A 156 0.30 -28.99 -4.52
CA VAL A 156 -1.04 -29.59 -4.45
C VAL A 156 -1.50 -30.06 -5.82
N SER A 157 -2.31 -31.13 -5.86
CA SER A 157 -2.81 -31.71 -7.11
C SER A 157 -4.09 -31.06 -7.62
N ARG A 158 -4.84 -30.36 -6.78
CA ARG A 158 -6.11 -29.69 -7.12
C ARG A 158 -6.45 -28.60 -6.15
N ILE A 159 -7.30 -27.67 -6.58
CA ILE A 159 -7.88 -26.61 -5.76
C ILE A 159 -9.38 -26.90 -5.64
N ILE A 160 -9.92 -26.87 -4.43
CA ILE A 160 -11.35 -27.01 -4.16
C ILE A 160 -11.85 -25.69 -3.58
N LEU A 161 -12.84 -25.09 -4.26
CA LEU A 161 -13.50 -23.88 -3.81
C LEU A 161 -14.92 -24.26 -3.34
N THR A 162 -15.21 -24.01 -2.08
CA THR A 162 -16.54 -24.24 -1.51
C THR A 162 -17.13 -22.92 -1.04
N ARG A 163 -18.37 -22.69 -1.38
CA ARG A 163 -19.16 -21.54 -0.90
C ARG A 163 -20.51 -22.07 -0.45
N PRO A 164 -20.96 -21.73 0.78
CA PRO A 164 -22.31 -22.03 1.25
C PRO A 164 -23.35 -21.27 0.48
#